data_d7e5366040b32a056adbbc06b5cb27d9
#
_entry.id   d7e5366040b32a056adbbc06b5cb27d9
#
_cell.length_a   1.000
_cell.length_b   1.000
_cell.length_c   1.000
_cell.angle_alpha   90.00
_cell.angle_beta   90.00
_cell.angle_gamma   90.00
#
_symmetry.space_group_name_H-M   'P 1'
#
loop_
_entity.id
_entity.type
_entity.pdbx_description
1 polymer ?
#
loop_
_entity_poly.entity_id
_entity_poly.type
_entity_poly.pdbx_seq_one_letter_code
_entity_poly.pdbx_strand_id
1 'polypeptide(L)'
;GKKSAFGWPRAEVVRYVEDVCASNISSSRLMSMISNRCNMLYDGEPGDDTTVITIKVTRPKTVNIFTGPPVNKADDVRAMQDFMSKPGRKIVCGGTSSNIVSRYLNKPIKASLDYFDPDIPPTAEIEGMDLVTEGVLTLNRTVQMLNAYNAGKADEGFFNQLYGKDGAAKLGKILIEECNHLNIFVGKAINETYQAAALPFDLSIRQRLVEQLVTECKKMGKTVTVKYY
;
A
#
# COMPACT_ATOMS: atom_id res chain seq x y z
N GLY A 1 14.90 19.83 27.86
CA GLY A 1 14.11 20.52 26.81
C GLY A 1 13.48 21.79 27.38
N LYS A 2 13.01 22.71 26.54
CA LYS A 2 12.42 23.99 26.97
C LYS A 2 11.21 23.83 27.93
N LYS A 3 10.46 22.70 27.79
CA LYS A 3 9.29 22.42 28.65
C LYS A 3 9.60 21.54 29.87
N SER A 4 10.81 20.98 29.95
CA SER A 4 11.27 20.21 31.13
C SER A 4 12.77 20.41 31.33
N ALA A 5 13.19 20.83 32.51
CA ALA A 5 14.59 21.08 32.83
C ALA A 5 15.47 19.82 32.70
N PHE A 6 14.87 18.63 32.81
CA PHE A 6 15.54 17.33 32.78
C PHE A 6 15.20 16.48 31.56
N GLY A 7 14.58 17.09 30.51
CA GLY A 7 14.13 16.35 29.32
C GLY A 7 12.84 15.54 29.56
N TRP A 8 12.61 14.52 28.75
CA TRP A 8 11.45 13.62 28.89
C TRP A 8 11.79 12.47 29.83
N PRO A 9 11.20 12.37 31.02
CA PRO A 9 11.55 11.34 32.00
C PRO A 9 11.28 9.94 31.46
N ARG A 10 12.19 8.99 31.74
CA ARG A 10 12.06 7.60 31.30
C ARG A 10 10.69 6.98 31.63
N ALA A 11 10.18 7.20 32.83
CA ALA A 11 8.88 6.67 33.24
C ALA A 11 7.72 7.18 32.37
N GLU A 12 7.78 8.42 31.92
CA GLU A 12 6.78 8.99 31.01
C GLU A 12 6.95 8.46 29.59
N VAL A 13 8.19 8.26 29.12
CA VAL A 13 8.46 7.60 27.82
C VAL A 13 7.86 6.20 27.82
N VAL A 14 8.10 5.41 28.86
CA VAL A 14 7.58 4.03 28.96
C VAL A 14 6.05 4.05 28.93
N ARG A 15 5.41 4.86 29.75
CA ARG A 15 3.94 4.99 29.79
C ARG A 15 3.37 5.39 28.41
N TYR A 16 3.96 6.39 27.79
CA TYR A 16 3.54 6.83 26.46
C TYR A 16 3.64 5.71 25.42
N VAL A 17 4.75 4.96 25.43
CA VAL A 17 4.95 3.84 24.49
C VAL A 17 3.96 2.70 24.75
N GLU A 18 3.71 2.36 26.02
CA GLU A 18 2.71 1.35 26.41
C GLU A 18 1.30 1.73 25.95
N ASP A 19 0.88 2.97 26.17
CA ASP A 19 -0.42 3.49 25.75
C ASP A 19 -0.59 3.43 24.23
N VAL A 20 0.43 3.83 23.48
CA VAL A 20 0.41 3.85 22.02
C VAL A 20 0.46 2.43 21.44
N CYS A 21 1.24 1.52 22.01
CA CYS A 21 1.41 0.15 21.53
C CYS A 21 0.16 -0.72 21.76
N ALA A 22 -0.77 -0.33 22.62
CA ALA A 22 -2.03 -1.06 22.84
C ALA A 22 -2.85 -1.26 21.55
N SER A 23 -2.65 -0.43 20.52
CA SER A 23 -3.37 -0.47 19.23
C SER A 23 -2.69 -1.29 18.13
N ASN A 24 -1.73 -2.16 18.43
CA ASN A 24 -0.96 -2.94 17.42
C ASN A 24 -0.34 -2.08 16.30
N ILE A 25 0.27 -0.99 16.68
CA ILE A 25 0.89 -0.01 15.78
C ILE A 25 2.11 -0.58 15.01
N SER A 26 2.40 -0.06 13.82
CA SER A 26 3.64 -0.38 13.08
C SER A 26 4.86 0.26 13.74
N SER A 27 6.05 -0.34 13.53
CA SER A 27 7.31 0.23 14.04
C SER A 27 7.56 1.64 13.48
N SER A 28 7.31 1.86 12.19
CA SER A 28 7.50 3.16 11.55
C SER A 28 6.58 4.24 12.14
N ARG A 29 5.32 3.90 12.39
CA ARG A 29 4.37 4.83 13.02
C ARG A 29 4.76 5.13 14.46
N LEU A 30 5.16 4.12 15.23
CA LEU A 30 5.64 4.32 16.59
C LEU A 30 6.86 5.24 16.64
N MET A 31 7.84 5.03 15.74
CA MET A 31 8.99 5.91 15.59
C MET A 31 8.56 7.36 15.33
N SER A 32 7.67 7.59 14.37
CA SER A 32 7.16 8.93 14.04
C SER A 32 6.48 9.60 15.24
N MET A 33 5.63 8.86 15.95
CA MET A 33 4.93 9.39 17.14
C MET A 33 5.88 9.77 18.26
N ILE A 34 6.90 8.95 18.54
CA ILE A 34 7.93 9.27 19.56
C ILE A 34 8.73 10.51 19.13
N SER A 35 9.17 10.55 17.86
CA SER A 35 9.93 11.68 17.31
C SER A 35 9.13 12.98 17.38
N ASN A 36 7.85 12.95 16.98
CA ASN A 36 6.95 14.10 17.10
C ASN A 36 6.76 14.54 18.55
N ARG A 37 6.62 13.60 19.48
CA ARG A 37 6.51 13.93 20.89
C ARG A 37 7.77 14.61 21.43
N CYS A 38 8.95 14.14 21.04
CA CYS A 38 10.21 14.79 21.36
C CYS A 38 10.25 16.22 20.81
N ASN A 39 9.91 16.39 19.53
CA ASN A 39 9.89 17.71 18.90
C ASN A 39 8.93 18.70 19.59
N MET A 40 7.74 18.23 20.00
CA MET A 40 6.78 19.04 20.78
C MET A 40 7.33 19.45 22.16
N LEU A 41 8.10 18.58 22.81
CA LEU A 41 8.72 18.87 24.11
C LEU A 41 9.90 19.84 23.98
N TYR A 42 10.52 19.90 22.81
CA TYR A 42 11.54 20.89 22.45
C TYR A 42 10.96 22.21 21.92
N ASP A 43 9.65 22.29 21.76
CA ASP A 43 8.95 23.47 21.21
C ASP A 43 9.37 23.77 19.76
N GLY A 44 9.66 22.70 18.99
CA GLY A 44 10.12 22.76 17.59
C GLY A 44 11.60 23.14 17.41
N GLU A 45 12.32 23.43 18.50
CA GLU A 45 13.75 23.76 18.46
C GLU A 45 14.54 22.74 19.30
N PRO A 46 15.07 21.67 18.68
CA PRO A 46 15.85 20.66 19.38
C PRO A 46 17.06 21.28 20.10
N GLY A 47 17.20 20.98 21.39
CA GLY A 47 18.34 21.44 22.20
C GLY A 47 19.51 20.46 22.20
N ASP A 48 19.30 19.23 21.69
CA ASP A 48 20.29 18.17 21.61
C ASP A 48 19.84 17.12 20.58
N ASP A 49 20.75 16.25 20.18
CA ASP A 49 20.51 15.15 19.24
C ASP A 49 19.52 14.14 19.84
N THR A 50 18.57 13.71 19.01
CA THR A 50 17.56 12.70 19.40
C THR A 50 17.53 11.58 18.38
N THR A 51 17.80 10.36 18.82
CA THR A 51 17.69 9.16 17.97
C THR A 51 16.60 8.24 18.48
N VAL A 52 15.68 7.84 17.61
CA VAL A 52 14.60 6.89 17.91
C VAL A 52 14.77 5.66 17.03
N ILE A 53 14.89 4.49 17.66
CA ILE A 53 14.93 3.19 16.97
C ILE A 53 13.78 2.33 17.46
N THR A 54 12.95 1.87 16.54
CA THR A 54 11.83 0.97 16.84
C THR A 54 12.00 -0.34 16.08
N ILE A 55 11.89 -1.46 16.79
CA ILE A 55 12.02 -2.80 16.23
C ILE A 55 10.77 -3.61 16.53
N LYS A 56 10.10 -4.11 15.47
CA LYS A 56 8.95 -5.00 15.59
C LYS A 56 9.24 -6.33 14.90
N VAL A 57 9.29 -7.41 15.67
CA VAL A 57 9.44 -8.75 15.11
C VAL A 57 8.07 -9.26 14.64
N THR A 58 7.98 -9.64 13.38
CA THR A 58 6.75 -10.15 12.76
C THR A 58 7.02 -11.40 11.94
N ARG A 59 6.01 -12.24 11.71
CA ARG A 59 6.10 -13.31 10.71
C ARG A 59 6.05 -12.70 9.31
N PRO A 60 6.87 -13.20 8.35
CA PRO A 60 6.81 -12.75 6.96
C PRO A 60 5.40 -12.89 6.38
N LYS A 61 4.95 -11.86 5.70
CA LYS A 61 3.62 -11.82 5.06
C LYS A 61 3.77 -11.69 3.56
N THR A 62 2.98 -12.46 2.82
CA THR A 62 2.93 -12.42 1.35
C THR A 62 1.70 -11.64 0.90
N VAL A 63 1.90 -10.79 -0.10
CA VAL A 63 0.85 -10.04 -0.79
C VAL A 63 0.92 -10.39 -2.27
N ASN A 64 -0.23 -10.64 -2.86
CA ASN A 64 -0.38 -10.95 -4.27
C ASN A 64 -1.26 -9.89 -4.91
N ILE A 65 -0.79 -9.25 -5.98
CA ILE A 65 -1.53 -8.23 -6.73
C ILE A 65 -1.78 -8.76 -8.14
N PHE A 66 -3.03 -8.71 -8.59
CA PHE A 66 -3.41 -8.96 -9.99
C PHE A 66 -3.85 -7.64 -10.63
N THR A 67 -3.23 -7.28 -11.77
CA THR A 67 -3.54 -6.04 -12.50
C THR A 67 -3.41 -6.20 -14.00
N GLY A 68 -4.38 -5.68 -14.73
CA GLY A 68 -4.47 -5.79 -16.19
C GLY A 68 -4.95 -7.17 -16.69
N PRO A 69 -5.66 -7.21 -17.82
CA PRO A 69 -6.03 -8.46 -18.45
C PRO A 69 -4.85 -9.09 -19.20
N PRO A 70 -4.74 -10.43 -19.27
CA PRO A 70 -3.85 -11.12 -20.18
C PRO A 70 -4.06 -10.70 -21.64
N VAL A 71 -3.00 -10.76 -22.45
CA VAL A 71 -3.09 -10.46 -23.90
C VAL A 71 -4.07 -11.41 -24.59
N ASN A 72 -4.01 -12.68 -24.25
CA ASN A 72 -4.93 -13.69 -24.77
C ASN A 72 -5.94 -14.06 -23.68
N LYS A 73 -7.25 -13.93 -23.97
CA LYS A 73 -8.33 -14.36 -23.07
C LYS A 73 -8.23 -15.82 -22.62
N ALA A 74 -7.63 -16.69 -23.44
CA ALA A 74 -7.38 -18.07 -23.06
C ALA A 74 -6.44 -18.20 -21.86
N ASP A 75 -5.60 -17.20 -21.61
CA ASP A 75 -4.71 -17.15 -20.45
C ASP A 75 -5.37 -16.66 -19.15
N ASP A 76 -6.63 -16.16 -19.20
CA ASP A 76 -7.35 -15.70 -18.01
C ASP A 76 -7.37 -16.78 -16.92
N VAL A 77 -7.71 -18.01 -17.29
CA VAL A 77 -7.79 -19.14 -16.33
C VAL A 77 -6.43 -19.45 -15.73
N ARG A 78 -5.38 -19.50 -16.55
CA ARG A 78 -4.01 -19.77 -16.10
C ARG A 78 -3.52 -18.66 -15.16
N ALA A 79 -3.75 -17.40 -15.53
CA ALA A 79 -3.37 -16.26 -14.68
C ALA A 79 -4.08 -16.30 -13.32
N MET A 80 -5.36 -16.67 -13.32
CA MET A 80 -6.13 -16.80 -12.09
C MET A 80 -5.70 -18.00 -11.24
N GLN A 81 -5.40 -19.15 -11.84
CA GLN A 81 -4.85 -20.30 -11.12
C GLN A 81 -3.53 -19.94 -10.43
N ASP A 82 -2.62 -19.29 -11.16
CA ASP A 82 -1.34 -18.85 -10.62
C ASP A 82 -1.52 -17.84 -9.48
N PHE A 83 -2.40 -16.85 -9.66
CA PHE A 83 -2.69 -15.83 -8.65
C PHE A 83 -3.32 -16.43 -7.40
N MET A 84 -4.34 -17.29 -7.57
CA MET A 84 -5.08 -17.89 -6.46
C MET A 84 -4.27 -18.95 -5.71
N SER A 85 -3.36 -19.66 -6.37
CA SER A 85 -2.51 -20.69 -5.74
C SER A 85 -1.51 -20.15 -4.73
N LYS A 86 -1.14 -18.87 -4.81
CA LYS A 86 -0.17 -18.29 -3.87
C LYS A 86 -0.81 -18.03 -2.51
N PRO A 87 -0.13 -18.36 -1.41
CA PRO A 87 -0.61 -18.01 -0.08
C PRO A 87 -0.56 -16.49 0.15
N GLY A 88 -1.28 -16.00 1.14
CA GLY A 88 -1.29 -14.60 1.55
C GLY A 88 -2.42 -13.78 0.96
N ARG A 89 -2.35 -12.46 1.16
CA ARG A 89 -3.41 -11.52 0.75
C ARG A 89 -3.58 -11.47 -0.76
N LYS A 90 -4.82 -11.30 -1.20
CA LYS A 90 -5.23 -11.19 -2.59
C LYS A 90 -5.77 -9.79 -2.87
N ILE A 91 -5.09 -9.08 -3.76
CA ILE A 91 -5.45 -7.70 -4.14
C ILE A 91 -5.66 -7.64 -5.64
N VAL A 92 -6.72 -6.97 -6.05
CA VAL A 92 -7.06 -6.77 -7.46
C VAL A 92 -7.08 -5.28 -7.76
N CYS A 93 -6.31 -4.85 -8.76
CA CYS A 93 -6.25 -3.47 -9.21
C CYS A 93 -6.72 -3.35 -10.67
N GLY A 94 -7.88 -2.71 -10.85
CA GLY A 94 -8.46 -2.44 -12.17
C GLY A 94 -9.80 -3.15 -12.41
N GLY A 95 -10.75 -2.43 -13.03
CA GLY A 95 -12.09 -2.94 -13.30
C GLY A 95 -12.11 -4.17 -14.19
N THR A 96 -11.30 -4.20 -15.26
CA THR A 96 -11.19 -5.39 -16.13
C THR A 96 -10.60 -6.59 -15.36
N SER A 97 -9.59 -6.36 -14.52
CA SER A 97 -9.02 -7.40 -13.65
C SER A 97 -10.05 -7.94 -12.67
N SER A 98 -10.87 -7.05 -12.08
CA SER A 98 -11.97 -7.41 -11.18
C SER A 98 -13.01 -8.27 -11.89
N ASN A 99 -13.35 -7.95 -13.14
CA ASN A 99 -14.27 -8.75 -13.94
C ASN A 99 -13.73 -10.16 -14.24
N ILE A 100 -12.43 -10.31 -14.48
CA ILE A 100 -11.78 -11.62 -14.66
C ILE A 100 -11.87 -12.43 -13.38
N VAL A 101 -11.52 -11.84 -12.24
CA VAL A 101 -11.60 -12.49 -10.92
C VAL A 101 -13.03 -12.88 -10.58
N SER A 102 -13.99 -11.98 -10.78
CA SER A 102 -15.42 -12.23 -10.54
C SER A 102 -15.94 -13.43 -11.35
N ARG A 103 -15.61 -13.50 -12.63
CA ARG A 103 -15.98 -14.63 -13.49
C ARG A 103 -15.32 -15.93 -13.05
N TYR A 104 -14.02 -15.89 -12.74
CA TYR A 104 -13.27 -17.07 -12.31
C TYR A 104 -13.81 -17.67 -11.00
N LEU A 105 -14.12 -16.80 -10.02
CA LEU A 105 -14.64 -17.23 -8.72
C LEU A 105 -16.16 -17.46 -8.73
N ASN A 106 -16.86 -17.05 -9.79
CA ASN A 106 -18.31 -17.00 -9.84
C ASN A 106 -18.92 -16.20 -8.65
N LYS A 107 -18.32 -15.03 -8.35
CA LYS A 107 -18.71 -14.15 -7.26
C LYS A 107 -18.97 -12.73 -7.79
N PRO A 108 -20.06 -12.05 -7.34
CA PRO A 108 -20.39 -10.71 -7.81
C PRO A 108 -19.38 -9.68 -7.30
N ILE A 109 -19.20 -8.62 -8.10
CA ILE A 109 -18.51 -7.41 -7.68
C ILE A 109 -19.53 -6.50 -6.99
N LYS A 110 -19.26 -6.13 -5.75
CA LYS A 110 -20.05 -5.16 -4.99
C LYS A 110 -19.26 -3.86 -4.89
N ALA A 111 -19.64 -2.85 -5.68
CA ALA A 111 -19.00 -1.53 -5.62
C ALA A 111 -19.40 -0.82 -4.32
N SER A 112 -18.42 -0.22 -3.64
CA SER A 112 -18.70 0.72 -2.55
C SER A 112 -19.21 2.04 -3.15
N LEU A 113 -20.16 2.66 -2.48
CA LEU A 113 -20.65 4.01 -2.82
C LEU A 113 -19.92 5.09 -2.02
N ASP A 114 -19.01 4.69 -1.12
CA ASP A 114 -18.30 5.62 -0.25
C ASP A 114 -17.09 6.23 -0.98
N TYR A 115 -17.16 7.49 -1.28
CA TYR A 115 -16.06 8.30 -1.80
C TYR A 115 -15.33 8.96 -0.63
N PHE A 116 -14.20 8.41 -0.24
CA PHE A 116 -13.37 8.96 0.84
C PHE A 116 -12.35 10.01 0.35
N ASP A 117 -11.98 9.96 -0.92
CA ASP A 117 -11.08 10.89 -1.60
C ASP A 117 -11.67 11.18 -2.99
N PRO A 118 -11.86 12.44 -3.38
CA PRO A 118 -12.45 12.80 -4.68
C PRO A 118 -11.59 12.36 -5.87
N ASP A 119 -10.28 12.23 -5.67
CA ASP A 119 -9.32 11.87 -6.72
C ASP A 119 -9.10 10.35 -6.84
N ILE A 120 -9.59 9.57 -5.87
CA ILE A 120 -9.42 8.11 -5.83
C ILE A 120 -10.79 7.43 -5.91
N PRO A 121 -11.07 6.68 -6.98
CA PRO A 121 -12.32 5.93 -7.10
C PRO A 121 -12.57 4.99 -5.93
N PRO A 122 -13.84 4.73 -5.58
CA PRO A 122 -14.19 3.86 -4.48
C PRO A 122 -13.69 2.44 -4.70
N THR A 123 -13.50 1.73 -3.60
CA THR A 123 -13.14 0.31 -3.61
C THR A 123 -14.36 -0.55 -3.95
N ALA A 124 -14.12 -1.80 -4.35
CA ALA A 124 -15.15 -2.81 -4.46
C ALA A 124 -14.83 -4.02 -3.56
N GLU A 125 -15.80 -4.90 -3.46
CA GLU A 125 -15.66 -6.17 -2.75
C GLU A 125 -15.94 -7.33 -3.70
N ILE A 126 -15.09 -8.34 -3.64
CA ILE A 126 -15.31 -9.67 -4.24
C ILE A 126 -14.98 -10.68 -3.16
N GLU A 127 -15.89 -11.59 -2.86
CA GLU A 127 -15.65 -12.64 -1.86
C GLU A 127 -14.40 -13.46 -2.20
N GLY A 128 -13.45 -13.54 -1.27
CA GLY A 128 -12.16 -14.18 -1.47
C GLY A 128 -11.02 -13.22 -1.84
N MET A 129 -11.30 -11.91 -2.01
CA MET A 129 -10.29 -10.87 -2.18
C MET A 129 -10.20 -9.99 -0.94
N ASP A 130 -8.98 -9.61 -0.56
CA ASP A 130 -8.73 -8.73 0.59
C ASP A 130 -8.91 -7.25 0.23
N LEU A 131 -8.68 -6.89 -1.04
CA LEU A 131 -8.85 -5.53 -1.53
C LEU A 131 -9.09 -5.55 -3.04
N VAL A 132 -10.09 -4.80 -3.48
CA VAL A 132 -10.37 -4.57 -4.90
C VAL A 132 -10.45 -3.06 -5.14
N THR A 133 -9.59 -2.56 -6.05
CA THR A 133 -9.49 -1.12 -6.33
C THR A 133 -9.63 -0.83 -7.82
N GLU A 134 -9.81 0.44 -8.14
CA GLU A 134 -9.53 0.95 -9.48
C GLU A 134 -8.04 0.69 -9.81
N GLY A 135 -7.67 0.81 -11.08
CA GLY A 135 -6.33 0.48 -11.57
C GLY A 135 -5.33 1.62 -11.43
N VAL A 136 -5.29 2.49 -12.45
CA VAL A 136 -4.19 3.44 -12.68
C VAL A 136 -4.11 4.52 -11.60
N LEU A 137 -5.24 5.12 -11.22
CA LEU A 137 -5.25 6.22 -10.25
C LEU A 137 -4.83 5.72 -8.87
N THR A 138 -5.36 4.58 -8.44
CA THR A 138 -5.01 3.96 -7.16
C THR A 138 -3.52 3.57 -7.12
N LEU A 139 -3.02 2.89 -8.18
CA LEU A 139 -1.61 2.51 -8.25
C LEU A 139 -0.68 3.73 -8.25
N ASN A 140 -1.02 4.77 -9.00
CA ASN A 140 -0.22 6.00 -9.05
C ASN A 140 -0.13 6.66 -7.67
N ARG A 141 -1.26 6.83 -6.98
CA ARG A 141 -1.28 7.40 -5.64
C ARG A 141 -0.51 6.54 -4.63
N THR A 142 -0.66 5.21 -4.72
CA THR A 142 0.10 4.27 -3.90
C THR A 142 1.61 4.42 -4.13
N VAL A 143 2.07 4.48 -5.38
CA VAL A 143 3.49 4.69 -5.71
C VAL A 143 4.01 6.01 -5.13
N GLN A 144 3.23 7.09 -5.20
CA GLN A 144 3.60 8.38 -4.57
C GLN A 144 3.79 8.24 -3.05
N MET A 145 2.90 7.50 -2.36
CA MET A 145 3.03 7.23 -0.93
C MET A 145 4.28 6.41 -0.61
N LEU A 146 4.56 5.35 -1.39
CA LEU A 146 5.78 4.54 -1.20
C LEU A 146 7.04 5.36 -1.41
N ASN A 147 7.05 6.25 -2.41
CA ASN A 147 8.17 7.15 -2.67
C ASN A 147 8.38 8.14 -1.51
N ALA A 148 7.32 8.76 -1.00
CA ALA A 148 7.40 9.65 0.16
C ALA A 148 7.94 8.93 1.41
N TYR A 149 7.47 7.69 1.65
CA TYR A 149 7.98 6.85 2.73
C TYR A 149 9.48 6.57 2.59
N ASN A 150 9.93 6.15 1.40
CA ASN A 150 11.34 5.85 1.12
C ASN A 150 12.24 7.10 1.13
N ALA A 151 11.67 8.28 0.88
CA ALA A 151 12.36 9.56 0.97
C ALA A 151 12.48 10.10 2.41
N GLY A 152 12.04 9.34 3.43
CA GLY A 152 12.08 9.76 4.83
C GLY A 152 11.03 10.82 5.20
N LYS A 153 9.99 11.00 4.36
CA LYS A 153 8.91 11.97 4.59
C LYS A 153 7.70 11.36 5.32
N ALA A 154 7.95 10.36 6.17
CA ALA A 154 6.92 9.63 6.92
C ALA A 154 6.64 10.31 8.27
N ASP A 155 6.15 11.54 8.22
CA ASP A 155 5.68 12.31 9.37
C ASP A 155 4.24 11.91 9.79
N GLU A 156 3.69 12.61 10.76
CA GLU A 156 2.33 12.38 11.24
C GLU A 156 1.28 12.59 10.14
N GLY A 157 1.46 13.61 9.30
CA GLY A 157 0.58 13.90 8.16
C GLY A 157 0.56 12.76 7.16
N PHE A 158 1.73 12.18 6.87
CA PHE A 158 1.85 10.99 6.03
C PHE A 158 1.08 9.80 6.63
N PHE A 159 1.23 9.52 7.93
CA PHE A 159 0.52 8.42 8.56
C PHE A 159 -0.99 8.65 8.63
N ASN A 160 -1.45 9.89 8.79
CA ASN A 160 -2.87 10.21 8.70
C ASN A 160 -3.44 9.87 7.31
N GLN A 161 -2.71 10.16 6.23
CA GLN A 161 -3.09 9.75 4.87
C GLN A 161 -3.03 8.22 4.70
N LEU A 162 -1.95 7.56 5.15
CA LEU A 162 -1.77 6.11 5.04
C LEU A 162 -2.88 5.32 5.76
N TYR A 163 -3.46 5.88 6.82
CA TYR A 163 -4.57 5.27 7.55
C TYR A 163 -5.94 5.74 7.05
N GLY A 164 -5.97 6.40 5.90
CA GLY A 164 -7.18 6.74 5.16
C GLY A 164 -8.00 5.51 4.76
N LYS A 165 -9.24 5.76 4.32
CA LYS A 165 -10.19 4.70 3.96
C LYS A 165 -10.27 4.44 2.47
N ASP A 166 -9.63 5.27 1.64
CA ASP A 166 -9.57 5.10 0.19
C ASP A 166 -8.72 3.91 -0.24
N GLY A 167 -8.83 3.53 -1.52
CA GLY A 167 -8.13 2.37 -2.06
C GLY A 167 -6.61 2.49 -2.05
N ALA A 168 -6.06 3.70 -2.27
CA ALA A 168 -4.63 3.92 -2.31
C ALA A 168 -4.01 3.89 -0.91
N ALA A 169 -4.69 4.47 0.09
CA ALA A 169 -4.29 4.40 1.48
C ALA A 169 -4.26 2.95 1.98
N LYS A 170 -5.32 2.18 1.71
CA LYS A 170 -5.39 0.75 2.07
C LYS A 170 -4.27 -0.06 1.43
N LEU A 171 -4.03 0.11 0.12
CA LEU A 171 -2.96 -0.57 -0.60
C LEU A 171 -1.59 -0.15 -0.11
N GLY A 172 -1.35 1.14 0.07
CA GLY A 172 -0.11 1.70 0.61
C GLY A 172 0.21 1.14 2.00
N LYS A 173 -0.77 1.12 2.89
CA LYS A 173 -0.63 0.53 4.23
C LYS A 173 -0.26 -0.95 4.19
N ILE A 174 -0.95 -1.74 3.37
CA ILE A 174 -0.63 -3.17 3.21
C ILE A 174 0.81 -3.34 2.73
N LEU A 175 1.22 -2.56 1.73
CA LEU A 175 2.56 -2.67 1.16
C LEU A 175 3.66 -2.19 2.12
N ILE A 176 3.45 -1.11 2.86
CA ILE A 176 4.44 -0.58 3.81
C ILE A 176 4.55 -1.46 5.05
N GLU A 177 3.43 -1.77 5.69
CA GLU A 177 3.40 -2.34 7.03
C GLU A 177 3.20 -3.86 7.08
N GLU A 178 2.58 -4.45 6.05
CA GLU A 178 2.10 -5.82 6.10
C GLU A 178 2.64 -6.72 4.98
N CYS A 179 3.61 -6.25 4.20
CA CYS A 179 4.18 -6.98 3.07
C CYS A 179 5.67 -7.21 3.26
N ASN A 180 6.12 -8.47 3.18
CA ASN A 180 7.52 -8.85 3.08
C ASN A 180 7.82 -9.43 1.68
N HIS A 181 6.89 -10.22 1.14
CA HIS A 181 6.98 -10.83 -0.19
C HIS A 181 5.83 -10.33 -1.04
N LEU A 182 6.13 -9.70 -2.17
CA LEU A 182 5.16 -9.18 -3.12
C LEU A 182 5.22 -9.98 -4.43
N ASN A 183 4.11 -10.59 -4.81
CA ASN A 183 3.94 -11.19 -6.12
C ASN A 183 2.99 -10.32 -6.94
N ILE A 184 3.39 -9.93 -8.13
CA ILE A 184 2.57 -9.13 -9.04
C ILE A 184 2.30 -9.95 -10.31
N PHE A 185 1.02 -10.15 -10.62
CA PHE A 185 0.51 -10.83 -11.81
C PHE A 185 -0.02 -9.77 -12.76
N VAL A 186 0.65 -9.56 -13.88
CA VAL A 186 0.41 -8.43 -14.78
C VAL A 186 -0.07 -8.93 -16.12
N GLY A 187 -1.30 -8.59 -16.48
CA GLY A 187 -1.78 -8.75 -17.85
C GLY A 187 -1.30 -7.58 -18.73
N LYS A 188 -0.83 -7.93 -19.92
CA LYS A 188 -0.25 -6.98 -20.90
C LYS A 188 -1.23 -6.55 -21.99
N ALA A 189 -2.50 -6.96 -21.94
CA ALA A 189 -3.48 -6.49 -22.92
C ALA A 189 -3.73 -5.00 -22.81
N ILE A 190 -3.94 -4.37 -23.95
CA ILE A 190 -4.43 -3.00 -24.08
C ILE A 190 -5.94 -3.04 -23.89
N ASN A 191 -6.50 -2.11 -23.12
CA ASN A 191 -7.94 -2.05 -22.90
C ASN A 191 -8.61 -1.47 -24.16
N GLU A 192 -9.40 -2.31 -24.87
CA GLU A 192 -10.09 -1.92 -26.11
C GLU A 192 -11.08 -0.76 -25.92
N THR A 193 -11.60 -0.57 -24.71
CA THR A 193 -12.52 0.53 -24.38
C THR A 193 -11.88 1.92 -24.55
N TYR A 194 -10.55 2.00 -24.50
CA TYR A 194 -9.81 3.25 -24.72
C TYR A 194 -9.20 3.36 -26.12
N GLN A 195 -9.36 2.35 -26.99
CA GLN A 195 -8.88 2.41 -28.38
C GLN A 195 -9.64 3.44 -29.25
N ALA A 196 -10.85 3.84 -28.85
CA ALA A 196 -11.63 4.86 -29.58
C ALA A 196 -11.02 6.27 -29.49
N ALA A 197 -10.06 6.51 -28.62
CA ALA A 197 -9.38 7.81 -28.46
C ALA A 197 -7.87 7.64 -28.54
N ALA A 198 -7.35 7.07 -29.63
CA ALA A 198 -5.93 7.05 -30.01
C ALA A 198 -4.96 7.21 -28.83
N LEU A 199 -4.36 6.11 -28.35
CA LEU A 199 -2.97 6.11 -27.96
C LEU A 199 -2.58 4.80 -27.21
N PRO A 200 -1.40 4.21 -27.48
CA PRO A 200 -0.82 3.09 -26.71
C PRO A 200 -0.36 3.50 -25.29
N PHE A 201 -0.86 4.63 -24.77
CA PHE A 201 -0.44 5.21 -23.50
C PHE A 201 -0.86 4.40 -22.28
N ASP A 202 -2.01 3.72 -22.29
CA ASP A 202 -2.52 3.06 -21.08
C ASP A 202 -1.68 1.84 -20.68
N LEU A 203 -1.21 1.05 -21.64
CA LEU A 203 -0.30 -0.06 -21.35
C LEU A 203 1.04 0.45 -20.82
N SER A 204 1.57 1.51 -21.41
CA SER A 204 2.85 2.11 -20.97
C SER A 204 2.72 2.71 -19.57
N ILE A 205 1.61 3.34 -19.24
CA ILE A 205 1.35 3.89 -17.90
C ILE A 205 1.27 2.77 -16.87
N ARG A 206 0.48 1.72 -17.11
CA ARG A 206 0.36 0.59 -16.18
C ARG A 206 1.69 -0.13 -15.96
N GLN A 207 2.42 -0.43 -17.02
CA GLN A 207 3.75 -1.04 -16.92
C GLN A 207 4.71 -0.17 -16.10
N ARG A 208 4.76 1.11 -16.40
CA ARG A 208 5.59 2.08 -15.67
C ARG A 208 5.22 2.14 -14.18
N LEU A 209 3.93 2.13 -13.84
CA LEU A 209 3.48 2.12 -12.45
C LEU A 209 3.86 0.82 -11.74
N VAL A 210 3.76 -0.33 -12.42
CA VAL A 210 4.21 -1.62 -11.87
C VAL A 210 5.73 -1.59 -11.65
N GLU A 211 6.52 -1.09 -12.57
CA GLU A 211 7.98 -0.96 -12.42
C GLU A 211 8.36 -0.04 -11.27
N GLN A 212 7.66 1.09 -11.12
CA GLN A 212 7.85 1.99 -9.99
C GLN A 212 7.46 1.32 -8.67
N LEU A 213 6.32 0.62 -8.62
CA LEU A 213 5.88 -0.14 -7.45
C LEU A 213 6.93 -1.18 -7.03
N VAL A 214 7.47 -1.93 -7.99
CA VAL A 214 8.55 -2.90 -7.78
C VAL A 214 9.79 -2.21 -7.19
N THR A 215 10.18 -1.09 -7.78
CA THR A 215 11.35 -0.33 -7.36
C THR A 215 11.20 0.16 -5.91
N GLU A 216 10.07 0.78 -5.61
CA GLU A 216 9.82 1.31 -4.26
C GLU A 216 9.69 0.20 -3.21
N CYS A 217 9.05 -0.93 -3.55
CA CYS A 217 8.98 -2.07 -2.65
C CYS A 217 10.37 -2.70 -2.38
N LYS A 218 11.23 -2.79 -3.40
CA LYS A 218 12.60 -3.28 -3.23
C LYS A 218 13.46 -2.35 -2.35
N LYS A 219 13.30 -1.02 -2.47
CA LYS A 219 13.97 -0.06 -1.59
C LYS A 219 13.61 -0.27 -0.11
N MET A 220 12.39 -0.72 0.18
CA MET A 220 11.95 -1.11 1.52
C MET A 220 12.45 -2.51 1.97
N GLY A 221 13.34 -3.16 1.23
CA GLY A 221 13.86 -4.49 1.54
C GLY A 221 12.89 -5.64 1.26
N LYS A 222 11.81 -5.43 0.48
CA LYS A 222 10.85 -6.47 0.16
C LYS A 222 11.32 -7.34 -1.00
N THR A 223 11.02 -8.64 -0.94
CA THR A 223 11.21 -9.54 -2.07
C THR A 223 10.04 -9.35 -3.04
N VAL A 224 10.34 -9.07 -4.31
CA VAL A 224 9.31 -8.81 -5.32
C VAL A 224 9.49 -9.74 -6.51
N THR A 225 8.42 -10.43 -6.91
CA THR A 225 8.33 -11.21 -8.14
C THR A 225 7.24 -10.65 -9.04
N VAL A 226 7.49 -10.63 -10.36
CA VAL A 226 6.52 -10.18 -11.35
C VAL A 226 6.34 -11.28 -12.38
N LYS A 227 5.09 -11.64 -12.68
CA LYS A 227 4.73 -12.56 -13.74
C LYS A 227 3.80 -11.88 -14.74
N TYR A 228 4.15 -11.96 -16.01
CA TYR A 228 3.40 -11.34 -17.10
C TYR A 228 2.58 -12.38 -17.88
N TYR A 229 1.42 -11.93 -18.38
CA TYR A 229 0.49 -12.74 -19.19
C TYR A 229 0.03 -12.01 -20.44
#